data_2db0bb9399b47095ecea852c1872554f
#
_entry.id   2db0bb9399b47095ecea852c1872554f
#
_cell.length_a   1.000
_cell.length_b   1.000
_cell.length_c   1.000
_cell.angle_alpha   90.00
_cell.angle_beta   90.00
_cell.angle_gamma   90.00
#
_symmetry.space_group_name_H-M   'P 1'
#
loop_
_entity.id
_entity.type
_entity.pdbx_description
1 polymer ?
#
loop_
_entity_poly.entity_id
_entity_poly.type
_entity_poly.pdbx_seq_one_letter_code
_entity_poly.pdbx_strand_id
1 'polypeptide(L)'
;MAVIAKFSIALLNKAIPLRRFFSAAALGLIVLVSSSLVFADGESGAEQLRQFVRNSKTAEGEFVQQQLRAPRANESQEKGLKVVRETRGHFVFQRPGRFVWDTQKPYEQKLITDGKQLILWDKDLNQATFRSAGQALATTPAAILFGETSLDQHFDLVDGEDRLGMKWVALVPKKIPNTKNGNDLPYTKISVGMANGLPKALELIDGLGSVVLVTLDKIQLNVNLPANRFTFVPPAGAEVL
;
A
#
# COMPACT_ATOMS: atom_id res chain seq x y z
N MET A 1 28.47 23.77 40.55
CA MET A 1 29.77 23.44 41.15
C MET A 1 30.69 22.97 40.03
N ALA A 2 31.70 23.75 39.80
CA ALA A 2 32.74 23.62 38.81
C ALA A 2 33.76 22.54 39.17
N VAL A 3 34.41 21.90 38.21
CA VAL A 3 35.86 21.70 38.23
C VAL A 3 36.36 21.60 36.80
N ILE A 4 37.16 22.61 36.48
CA ILE A 4 38.02 22.79 35.33
C ILE A 4 39.36 22.13 35.67
N ALA A 5 39.96 21.39 34.76
CA ALA A 5 41.39 21.10 34.82
C ALA A 5 42.05 21.36 33.48
N LYS A 6 42.75 22.47 33.40
CA LYS A 6 43.80 22.82 32.43
C LYS A 6 45.05 21.99 32.69
N PHE A 7 45.77 21.57 31.68
CA PHE A 7 47.21 21.35 31.74
C PHE A 7 47.91 21.92 30.51
N SER A 8 48.97 22.63 30.85
CA SER A 8 49.81 23.53 30.06
C SER A 8 51.04 22.83 29.44
N ILE A 9 51.37 23.23 28.26
CA ILE A 9 52.67 23.58 27.63
C ILE A 9 53.96 23.04 28.28
N ALA A 10 54.79 22.40 27.47
CA ALA A 10 56.27 22.56 27.55
C ALA A 10 56.92 22.43 26.16
N LEU A 11 57.54 23.51 25.77
CA LEU A 11 58.52 23.61 24.66
C LEU A 11 59.71 22.67 24.87
N LEU A 12 60.26 22.12 23.80
CA LEU A 12 61.70 22.04 23.68
C LEU A 12 62.20 22.14 22.23
N ASN A 13 62.90 23.23 22.02
CA ASN A 13 63.65 23.58 20.82
C ASN A 13 64.90 22.71 20.69
N LYS A 14 65.15 22.04 19.55
CA LYS A 14 66.51 21.70 19.09
C LYS A 14 66.59 21.77 17.59
N ALA A 15 67.29 22.78 17.14
CA ALA A 15 67.77 22.94 15.79
C ALA A 15 69.02 22.08 15.51
N ILE A 16 69.14 21.41 14.40
CA ILE A 16 70.39 20.91 13.75
C ILE A 16 70.12 20.75 12.23
N PRO A 17 71.12 20.77 11.31
CA PRO A 17 71.19 21.71 10.23
C PRO A 17 70.94 21.12 8.81
N LEU A 18 70.82 22.09 7.93
CA LEU A 18 70.76 22.05 6.46
C LEU A 18 71.74 21.10 5.80
N ARG A 19 71.25 20.12 5.05
CA ARG A 19 72.01 19.50 3.95
C ARG A 19 71.15 19.43 2.69
N ARG A 20 71.59 20.20 1.69
CA ARG A 20 71.07 20.21 0.34
C ARG A 20 71.24 18.84 -0.30
N PHE A 21 70.19 18.29 -0.89
CA PHE A 21 70.25 17.45 -2.08
C PHE A 21 69.06 17.76 -2.99
N PHE A 22 69.42 18.17 -4.19
CA PHE A 22 68.50 18.28 -5.32
C PHE A 22 68.03 16.89 -5.74
N SER A 23 66.74 16.67 -5.99
CA SER A 23 66.31 15.90 -7.14
C SER A 23 64.80 15.86 -7.27
N ALA A 24 64.39 16.11 -8.50
CA ALA A 24 63.23 15.62 -9.23
C ALA A 24 61.80 15.96 -8.70
N ALA A 25 61.19 16.88 -9.40
CA ALA A 25 59.78 17.11 -9.45
C ALA A 25 59.04 15.85 -9.93
N ALA A 26 58.20 15.28 -9.07
CA ALA A 26 57.10 14.43 -9.49
C ALA A 26 55.80 15.12 -9.07
N LEU A 27 55.20 15.82 -10.04
CA LEU A 27 53.90 16.41 -9.92
C LEU A 27 52.87 15.29 -9.92
N GLY A 28 52.57 14.72 -8.76
CA GLY A 28 51.47 13.75 -8.57
C GLY A 28 50.12 14.47 -8.63
N LEU A 29 49.47 14.40 -9.77
CA LEU A 29 48.10 14.84 -9.98
C LEU A 29 47.17 13.92 -9.15
N ILE A 30 46.82 14.32 -7.95
CA ILE A 30 45.78 13.67 -7.15
C ILE A 30 44.44 14.01 -7.80
N VAL A 31 43.97 13.13 -8.68
CA VAL A 31 42.57 13.16 -9.15
C VAL A 31 41.70 12.73 -7.97
N LEU A 32 41.12 13.70 -7.27
CA LEU A 32 40.04 13.47 -6.35
C LEU A 32 38.84 12.98 -7.17
N VAL A 33 38.71 11.68 -7.32
CA VAL A 33 37.45 11.06 -7.78
C VAL A 33 36.43 11.26 -6.68
N SER A 34 35.67 12.37 -6.77
CA SER A 34 34.48 12.56 -5.99
C SER A 34 33.46 11.50 -6.40
N SER A 35 33.48 10.35 -5.74
CA SER A 35 32.43 9.35 -5.84
C SER A 35 31.19 9.99 -5.30
N SER A 36 30.36 10.59 -6.17
CA SER A 36 29.00 10.94 -5.84
C SER A 36 28.31 9.64 -5.43
N LEU A 37 28.07 9.47 -4.14
CA LEU A 37 27.15 8.46 -3.67
C LEU A 37 25.79 8.84 -4.28
N VAL A 38 25.50 8.28 -5.44
CA VAL A 38 24.13 8.21 -5.94
C VAL A 38 23.41 7.32 -4.97
N PHE A 39 22.74 7.94 -4.00
CA PHE A 39 21.69 7.25 -3.24
C PHE A 39 20.72 6.81 -4.32
N ALA A 40 20.71 5.52 -4.62
CA ALA A 40 19.64 4.95 -5.41
C ALA A 40 18.36 5.24 -4.62
N ASP A 41 17.61 6.23 -5.07
CA ASP A 41 16.29 6.52 -4.54
C ASP A 41 15.52 5.21 -4.70
N GLY A 42 15.06 4.65 -3.57
CA GLY A 42 14.45 3.34 -3.57
C GLY A 42 13.29 3.33 -4.56
N GLU A 43 13.01 2.19 -5.14
CA GLU A 43 11.98 1.99 -6.16
C GLU A 43 10.70 2.77 -5.85
N SER A 44 10.13 3.46 -6.86
CA SER A 44 8.93 4.28 -6.68
C SER A 44 7.73 3.43 -6.23
N GLY A 45 6.74 4.04 -5.59
CA GLY A 45 5.54 3.35 -5.16
C GLY A 45 4.78 2.72 -6.33
N ALA A 46 4.71 3.43 -7.47
CA ALA A 46 4.07 2.95 -8.69
C ALA A 46 4.75 1.70 -9.24
N GLU A 47 6.09 1.67 -9.25
CA GLU A 47 6.82 0.49 -9.73
C GLU A 47 6.70 -0.68 -8.75
N GLN A 48 6.78 -0.44 -7.43
CA GLN A 48 6.50 -1.48 -6.42
C GLN A 48 5.10 -2.09 -6.61
N LEU A 49 4.09 -1.24 -6.86
CA LEU A 49 2.73 -1.72 -7.09
C LEU A 49 2.61 -2.54 -8.39
N ARG A 50 3.26 -2.11 -9.48
CA ARG A 50 3.32 -2.88 -10.73
C ARG A 50 3.97 -4.24 -10.52
N GLN A 51 5.09 -4.27 -9.82
CA GLN A 51 5.79 -5.52 -9.53
C GLN A 51 4.97 -6.45 -8.66
N PHE A 52 4.32 -5.91 -7.62
CA PHE A 52 3.38 -6.69 -6.81
C PHE A 52 2.29 -7.33 -7.67
N VAL A 53 1.66 -6.57 -8.56
CA VAL A 53 0.60 -7.10 -9.44
C VAL A 53 1.14 -8.16 -10.39
N ARG A 54 2.30 -7.96 -11.00
CA ARG A 54 2.92 -8.91 -11.94
C ARG A 54 3.38 -10.21 -11.27
N ASN A 55 3.96 -10.11 -10.07
CA ASN A 55 4.68 -11.22 -9.44
C ASN A 55 3.84 -12.00 -8.42
N SER A 56 2.72 -11.46 -7.95
CA SER A 56 1.84 -12.14 -6.99
C SER A 56 0.69 -12.85 -7.72
N LYS A 57 0.81 -14.16 -7.88
CA LYS A 57 -0.27 -14.98 -8.43
C LYS A 57 -1.34 -15.26 -7.39
N THR A 58 -0.92 -15.53 -6.17
CA THR A 58 -1.78 -15.77 -5.02
C THR A 58 -1.24 -15.01 -3.82
N ALA A 59 -2.11 -14.62 -2.90
CA ALA A 59 -1.69 -14.21 -1.57
C ALA A 59 -2.83 -14.37 -0.57
N GLU A 60 -2.46 -14.38 0.71
CA GLU A 60 -3.37 -14.25 1.83
C GLU A 60 -2.80 -13.31 2.88
N GLY A 61 -3.64 -12.81 3.75
CA GLY A 61 -3.24 -11.90 4.82
C GLY A 61 -4.42 -11.44 5.67
N GLU A 62 -4.15 -10.51 6.54
CA GLU A 62 -5.13 -9.89 7.42
C GLU A 62 -5.41 -8.45 6.97
N PHE A 63 -6.60 -7.96 7.27
CA PHE A 63 -6.95 -6.56 7.07
C PHE A 63 -7.65 -5.95 8.28
N VAL A 64 -7.45 -4.64 8.43
CA VAL A 64 -8.30 -3.76 9.22
C VAL A 64 -8.83 -2.69 8.27
N GLN A 65 -10.14 -2.56 8.20
CA GLN A 65 -10.80 -1.53 7.41
C GLN A 65 -11.52 -0.56 8.34
N GLN A 66 -11.20 0.72 8.20
CA GLN A 66 -11.80 1.81 8.95
C GLN A 66 -12.58 2.72 8.00
N GLN A 67 -13.79 3.05 8.37
CA GLN A 67 -14.55 4.11 7.76
C GLN A 67 -14.40 5.37 8.61
N LEU A 68 -13.94 6.46 7.99
CA LEU A 68 -13.66 7.72 8.67
C LEU A 68 -14.48 8.84 8.02
N ARG A 69 -14.85 9.83 8.81
CA ARG A 69 -15.51 11.05 8.33
C ARG A 69 -14.97 12.29 9.05
N ALA A 70 -15.23 13.44 8.49
CA ALA A 70 -14.99 14.69 9.19
C ALA A 70 -15.86 14.79 10.47
N PRO A 71 -15.37 15.43 11.54
CA PRO A 71 -16.17 15.75 12.72
C PRO A 71 -17.43 16.57 12.33
N ARG A 72 -18.54 16.34 13.01
CA ARG A 72 -19.74 17.17 12.87
C ARG A 72 -19.57 18.45 13.70
N ALA A 73 -20.35 19.48 13.37
CA ALA A 73 -20.27 20.79 14.04
C ALA A 73 -20.51 20.74 15.57
N ASN A 74 -21.23 19.75 16.04
CA ASN A 74 -21.54 19.54 17.47
C ASN A 74 -20.57 18.55 18.17
N GLU A 75 -19.58 18.03 17.47
CA GLU A 75 -18.57 17.15 18.03
C GLU A 75 -17.34 17.97 18.47
N SER A 76 -16.68 17.51 19.54
CA SER A 76 -15.47 18.19 20.07
C SER A 76 -14.46 18.45 18.96
N GLN A 77 -13.82 19.62 18.97
CA GLN A 77 -12.89 20.12 17.95
C GLN A 77 -11.56 19.34 17.92
N GLU A 78 -11.56 18.04 18.09
CA GLU A 78 -10.39 17.24 17.78
C GLU A 78 -10.12 17.37 16.27
N LYS A 79 -8.97 17.94 15.96
CA LYS A 79 -8.52 18.08 14.55
C LYS A 79 -8.27 16.69 13.98
N GLY A 80 -9.05 16.28 13.00
CA GLY A 80 -8.82 15.03 12.26
C GLY A 80 -10.11 14.30 11.88
N LEU A 81 -9.94 13.19 11.16
CA LEU A 81 -11.03 12.32 10.79
C LEU A 81 -11.41 11.41 11.98
N LYS A 82 -12.70 11.17 12.15
CA LYS A 82 -13.23 10.24 13.17
C LYS A 82 -13.52 8.88 12.57
N VAL A 83 -13.07 7.83 13.23
CA VAL A 83 -13.44 6.46 12.90
C VAL A 83 -14.89 6.25 13.31
N VAL A 84 -15.76 5.95 12.35
CA VAL A 84 -17.19 5.67 12.58
C VAL A 84 -17.51 4.19 12.52
N ARG A 85 -16.67 3.41 11.84
CA ARG A 85 -16.79 1.95 11.76
C ARG A 85 -15.40 1.34 11.57
N GLU A 86 -15.16 0.22 12.24
CA GLU A 86 -13.98 -0.60 12.02
C GLU A 86 -14.40 -2.05 11.81
N THR A 87 -13.82 -2.70 10.82
CA THR A 87 -13.99 -4.12 10.56
C THR A 87 -12.62 -4.77 10.40
N ARG A 88 -12.53 -6.06 10.75
CA ARG A 88 -11.29 -6.83 10.69
C ARG A 88 -11.57 -8.21 10.12
N GLY A 89 -10.60 -8.75 9.43
CA GLY A 89 -10.74 -10.07 8.85
C GLY A 89 -9.52 -10.53 8.08
N HIS A 90 -9.76 -11.49 7.21
CA HIS A 90 -8.75 -12.10 6.36
C HIS A 90 -9.08 -11.91 4.89
N PHE A 91 -8.06 -11.83 4.07
CA PHE A 91 -8.22 -11.87 2.64
C PHE A 91 -7.39 -12.98 2.01
N VAL A 92 -7.89 -13.47 0.89
CA VAL A 92 -7.16 -14.40 0.02
C VAL A 92 -7.47 -14.00 -1.41
N PHE A 93 -6.48 -14.02 -2.28
CA PHE A 93 -6.72 -13.86 -3.71
C PHE A 93 -5.92 -14.84 -4.56
N GLN A 94 -6.44 -15.07 -5.76
CA GLN A 94 -5.75 -15.74 -6.86
C GLN A 94 -6.07 -15.03 -8.17
N ARG A 95 -5.06 -14.46 -8.81
CA ARG A 95 -5.22 -13.80 -10.09
C ARG A 95 -5.44 -14.79 -11.24
N PRO A 96 -6.25 -14.43 -12.26
CA PRO A 96 -7.06 -13.22 -12.33
C PRO A 96 -8.39 -13.35 -11.57
N GLY A 97 -8.83 -12.25 -10.94
CA GLY A 97 -10.21 -12.01 -10.55
C GLY A 97 -10.83 -12.88 -9.46
N ARG A 98 -10.09 -13.77 -8.81
CA ARG A 98 -10.60 -14.60 -7.71
C ARG A 98 -10.13 -14.08 -6.37
N PHE A 99 -11.06 -13.83 -5.45
CA PHE A 99 -10.70 -13.46 -4.08
C PHE A 99 -11.79 -13.82 -3.08
N VAL A 100 -11.39 -13.88 -1.82
CA VAL A 100 -12.26 -13.91 -0.63
C VAL A 100 -11.85 -12.77 0.27
N TRP A 101 -12.82 -11.93 0.63
CA TRP A 101 -12.69 -10.91 1.65
C TRP A 101 -13.59 -11.32 2.81
N ASP A 102 -13.00 -11.87 3.86
CA ASP A 102 -13.68 -12.49 4.99
C ASP A 102 -13.64 -11.57 6.19
N THR A 103 -14.68 -10.74 6.35
CA THR A 103 -14.87 -9.89 7.52
C THR A 103 -15.33 -10.76 8.67
N GLN A 104 -14.62 -10.70 9.80
CA GLN A 104 -14.89 -11.52 10.99
C GLN A 104 -15.42 -10.69 12.16
N LYS A 105 -15.08 -9.41 12.21
CA LYS A 105 -15.52 -8.51 13.29
C LYS A 105 -15.95 -7.16 12.72
N PRO A 106 -16.94 -6.51 13.32
CA PRO A 106 -17.80 -6.98 14.41
C PRO A 106 -18.86 -8.01 13.98
N TYR A 107 -19.18 -8.09 12.67
CA TYR A 107 -20.16 -9.00 12.07
C TYR A 107 -19.49 -9.84 10.99
N GLU A 108 -19.89 -11.12 10.88
CA GLU A 108 -19.30 -12.02 9.90
C GLU A 108 -19.93 -11.83 8.51
N GLN A 109 -19.16 -11.33 7.58
CA GLN A 109 -19.56 -11.17 6.19
C GLN A 109 -18.45 -11.67 5.26
N LYS A 110 -18.80 -12.32 4.15
CA LYS A 110 -17.83 -12.74 3.14
C LYS A 110 -18.19 -12.19 1.79
N LEU A 111 -17.22 -11.59 1.15
CA LEU A 111 -17.28 -11.24 -0.26
C LEU A 111 -16.39 -12.22 -1.01
N ILE A 112 -16.98 -13.02 -1.89
CA ILE A 112 -16.31 -14.12 -2.57
C ILE A 112 -16.50 -13.97 -4.06
N THR A 113 -15.44 -14.16 -4.84
CA THR A 113 -15.56 -14.25 -6.29
C THR A 113 -14.69 -15.37 -6.86
N ASP A 114 -15.26 -16.11 -7.81
CA ASP A 114 -14.58 -17.11 -8.63
C ASP A 114 -14.06 -16.53 -9.96
N GLY A 115 -14.21 -15.21 -10.15
CA GLY A 115 -13.90 -14.47 -11.38
C GLY A 115 -15.10 -14.32 -12.32
N LYS A 116 -16.21 -14.99 -12.09
CA LYS A 116 -17.46 -14.91 -12.90
C LYS A 116 -18.61 -14.32 -12.10
N GLN A 117 -18.76 -14.77 -10.86
CA GLN A 117 -19.79 -14.33 -9.94
C GLN A 117 -19.15 -13.66 -8.72
N LEU A 118 -19.84 -12.69 -8.16
CA LEU A 118 -19.56 -12.09 -6.88
C LEU A 118 -20.68 -12.48 -5.92
N ILE A 119 -20.31 -13.06 -4.79
CA ILE A 119 -21.22 -13.52 -3.76
C ILE A 119 -20.96 -12.70 -2.52
N LEU A 120 -21.99 -12.02 -2.03
CA LEU A 120 -21.99 -11.41 -0.71
C LEU A 120 -22.78 -12.32 0.24
N TRP A 121 -22.10 -12.92 1.18
CA TRP A 121 -22.66 -13.71 2.26
C TRP A 121 -22.70 -12.90 3.54
N ASP A 122 -23.89 -12.73 4.10
CA ASP A 122 -24.12 -12.16 5.42
C ASP A 122 -24.61 -13.24 6.36
N LYS A 123 -23.78 -13.57 7.34
CA LYS A 123 -24.07 -14.67 8.26
C LYS A 123 -25.22 -14.34 9.22
N ASP A 124 -25.27 -13.10 9.71
CA ASP A 124 -26.28 -12.68 10.69
C ASP A 124 -27.66 -12.60 10.06
N LEU A 125 -27.74 -12.24 8.79
CA LEU A 125 -28.99 -12.25 8.01
C LEU A 125 -29.30 -13.62 7.44
N ASN A 126 -28.36 -14.56 7.48
CA ASN A 126 -28.43 -15.87 6.79
C ASN A 126 -28.77 -15.71 5.30
N GLN A 127 -28.14 -14.74 4.61
CA GLN A 127 -28.48 -14.33 3.26
C GLN A 127 -27.26 -14.33 2.33
N ALA A 128 -27.43 -14.87 1.14
CA ALA A 128 -26.44 -14.86 0.06
C ALA A 128 -26.98 -14.06 -1.14
N THR A 129 -26.30 -12.99 -1.50
CA THR A 129 -26.62 -12.20 -2.71
C THR A 129 -25.62 -12.53 -3.82
N PHE A 130 -26.12 -12.92 -4.99
CA PHE A 130 -25.32 -13.26 -6.15
C PHE A 130 -25.38 -12.14 -7.19
N ARG A 131 -24.22 -11.72 -7.71
CA ARG A 131 -24.11 -10.70 -8.75
C ARG A 131 -23.09 -11.11 -9.80
N SER A 132 -23.21 -10.58 -11.01
CA SER A 132 -22.13 -10.71 -12.00
C SER A 132 -20.87 -9.98 -11.52
N ALA A 133 -19.70 -10.63 -11.62
CA ALA A 133 -18.43 -10.08 -11.12
C ALA A 133 -18.06 -8.76 -11.84
N GLY A 134 -18.32 -8.63 -13.14
CA GLY A 134 -17.81 -7.52 -13.94
C GLY A 134 -18.23 -6.10 -13.49
N GLN A 135 -19.43 -5.93 -12.94
CA GLN A 135 -19.91 -4.62 -12.49
C GLN A 135 -19.63 -4.36 -10.99
N ALA A 136 -19.61 -5.42 -10.19
CA ALA A 136 -19.50 -5.31 -8.74
C ALA A 136 -18.06 -5.21 -8.25
N LEU A 137 -17.10 -5.70 -9.04
CA LEU A 137 -15.67 -5.69 -8.67
C LEU A 137 -15.10 -4.27 -8.59
N ALA A 138 -15.52 -3.36 -9.46
CA ALA A 138 -14.99 -2.00 -9.50
C ALA A 138 -15.31 -1.16 -8.26
N THR A 139 -16.22 -1.61 -7.40
CA THR A 139 -16.72 -0.83 -6.26
C THR A 139 -16.16 -1.25 -4.92
N THR A 140 -15.32 -2.28 -4.86
CA THR A 140 -14.79 -2.79 -3.58
C THR A 140 -13.28 -2.55 -3.44
N PRO A 141 -12.78 -2.24 -2.23
CA PRO A 141 -11.33 -2.11 -1.99
C PRO A 141 -10.54 -3.35 -2.42
N ALA A 142 -11.10 -4.54 -2.16
CA ALA A 142 -10.48 -5.81 -2.52
C ALA A 142 -10.30 -5.97 -4.03
N ALA A 143 -11.28 -5.56 -4.82
CA ALA A 143 -11.24 -5.69 -6.27
C ALA A 143 -10.16 -4.80 -6.92
N ILE A 144 -9.95 -3.60 -6.37
CA ILE A 144 -8.93 -2.68 -6.85
C ILE A 144 -7.54 -3.29 -6.73
N LEU A 145 -7.25 -3.95 -5.60
CA LEU A 145 -5.92 -4.54 -5.35
C LEU A 145 -5.75 -5.94 -5.97
N PHE A 146 -6.82 -6.75 -6.01
CA PHE A 146 -6.70 -8.18 -6.25
C PHE A 146 -7.42 -8.65 -7.51
N GLY A 147 -8.31 -7.84 -8.07
CA GLY A 147 -9.13 -8.23 -9.23
C GLY A 147 -8.36 -8.31 -10.53
N GLU A 148 -7.47 -7.37 -10.79
CA GLU A 148 -6.84 -7.20 -12.09
C GLU A 148 -5.44 -7.83 -12.16
N THR A 149 -5.03 -8.19 -13.37
CA THR A 149 -3.66 -8.62 -13.69
C THR A 149 -2.76 -7.47 -14.08
N SER A 150 -3.35 -6.34 -14.49
CA SER A 150 -2.64 -5.11 -14.84
C SER A 150 -3.50 -3.90 -14.51
N LEU A 151 -3.06 -3.10 -13.56
CA LEU A 151 -3.70 -1.84 -13.20
C LEU A 151 -3.54 -0.78 -14.29
N ASP A 152 -2.43 -0.81 -15.04
CA ASP A 152 -2.13 0.17 -16.09
C ASP A 152 -3.14 0.17 -17.25
N GLN A 153 -3.98 -0.86 -17.36
CA GLN A 153 -5.06 -0.87 -18.37
C GLN A 153 -6.21 0.06 -17.98
N HIS A 154 -6.47 0.22 -16.68
CA HIS A 154 -7.62 0.96 -16.15
C HIS A 154 -7.24 2.25 -15.44
N PHE A 155 -5.99 2.35 -14.96
CA PHE A 155 -5.50 3.47 -14.18
C PHE A 155 -4.16 3.99 -14.67
N ASP A 156 -3.96 5.30 -14.54
CA ASP A 156 -2.64 5.91 -14.52
C ASP A 156 -2.14 5.88 -13.08
N LEU A 157 -0.95 5.32 -12.87
CA LEU A 157 -0.32 5.22 -11.56
C LEU A 157 0.59 6.42 -11.36
N VAL A 158 0.26 7.28 -10.40
CA VAL A 158 0.98 8.52 -10.11
C VAL A 158 1.57 8.46 -8.71
N ASP A 159 2.90 8.57 -8.60
CA ASP A 159 3.55 8.63 -7.30
C ASP A 159 3.14 9.87 -6.52
N GLY A 160 2.81 9.70 -5.25
CA GLY A 160 2.47 10.74 -4.30
C GLY A 160 3.57 10.98 -3.28
N GLU A 161 3.30 11.85 -2.31
CA GLU A 161 4.21 12.10 -1.20
C GLU A 161 4.33 10.89 -0.28
N ASP A 162 5.56 10.58 0.13
CA ASP A 162 5.83 9.54 1.11
C ASP A 162 5.27 9.95 2.47
N ARG A 163 4.48 9.07 3.09
CA ARG A 163 3.91 9.30 4.42
C ARG A 163 3.75 8.00 5.19
N LEU A 164 3.92 8.07 6.51
CA LEU A 164 3.81 6.93 7.42
C LEU A 164 4.76 5.77 7.04
N GLY A 165 5.94 6.08 6.50
CA GLY A 165 6.93 5.07 6.08
C GLY A 165 6.53 4.29 4.82
N MET A 166 5.55 4.77 4.05
CA MET A 166 5.08 4.15 2.80
C MET A 166 5.23 5.11 1.64
N LYS A 167 5.54 4.57 0.47
CA LYS A 167 5.44 5.24 -0.83
C LYS A 167 4.00 5.17 -1.32
N TRP A 168 3.35 6.32 -1.48
CA TRP A 168 1.96 6.36 -1.87
C TRP A 168 1.80 6.54 -3.37
N VAL A 169 0.84 5.81 -3.92
CA VAL A 169 0.50 5.82 -5.35
C VAL A 169 -0.98 6.17 -5.51
N ALA A 170 -1.26 7.22 -6.25
CA ALA A 170 -2.62 7.52 -6.67
C ALA A 170 -2.98 6.71 -7.92
N LEU A 171 -4.14 6.09 -7.92
CA LEU A 171 -4.73 5.40 -9.05
C LEU A 171 -5.74 6.34 -9.73
N VAL A 172 -5.36 6.91 -10.86
CA VAL A 172 -6.20 7.83 -11.62
C VAL A 172 -6.92 7.03 -12.72
N PRO A 173 -8.26 6.93 -12.71
CA PRO A 173 -8.98 6.15 -13.69
C PRO A 173 -8.78 6.70 -15.10
N LYS A 174 -8.45 5.84 -16.05
CA LYS A 174 -8.36 6.20 -17.47
C LYS A 174 -9.75 6.37 -18.05
N LYS A 175 -9.92 7.36 -18.92
CA LYS A 175 -11.15 7.49 -19.72
C LYS A 175 -11.21 6.35 -20.74
N ILE A 176 -12.17 5.44 -20.59
CA ILE A 176 -12.41 4.40 -21.58
C ILE A 176 -13.36 4.97 -22.64
N PRO A 177 -12.94 5.07 -23.93
CA PRO A 177 -13.83 5.52 -24.99
C PRO A 177 -15.05 4.59 -25.10
N ASN A 178 -16.24 5.17 -25.33
CA ASN A 178 -17.51 4.46 -25.56
C ASN A 178 -18.19 3.78 -24.35
N THR A 179 -17.77 4.02 -23.13
CA THR A 179 -18.61 3.70 -21.97
C THR A 179 -19.55 4.87 -21.73
N LYS A 180 -20.87 4.64 -21.80
CA LYS A 180 -21.92 5.67 -21.60
C LYS A 180 -21.85 6.32 -20.21
N ASN A 181 -21.22 5.66 -19.26
CA ASN A 181 -20.94 6.13 -17.90
C ASN A 181 -19.45 5.91 -17.69
N GLY A 182 -18.64 6.93 -18.00
CA GLY A 182 -17.18 6.84 -17.76
C GLY A 182 -16.91 6.55 -16.30
N ASN A 183 -16.22 5.45 -16.02
CA ASN A 183 -15.73 5.02 -14.70
C ASN A 183 -16.58 5.51 -13.52
N ASP A 184 -17.81 4.99 -13.37
CA ASP A 184 -18.66 5.25 -12.20
C ASP A 184 -18.09 4.56 -10.94
N LEU A 185 -16.83 4.86 -10.64
CA LEU A 185 -16.27 4.49 -9.34
C LEU A 185 -16.93 5.40 -8.28
N PRO A 186 -17.38 4.85 -7.16
CA PRO A 186 -17.96 5.65 -6.08
C PRO A 186 -16.91 6.51 -5.36
N TYR A 187 -15.65 6.45 -5.82
CA TYR A 187 -14.51 7.12 -5.19
C TYR A 187 -13.94 8.21 -6.09
N THR A 188 -13.71 9.38 -5.51
CA THR A 188 -13.02 10.51 -6.16
C THR A 188 -11.50 10.41 -6.08
N LYS A 189 -11.01 9.62 -5.11
CA LYS A 189 -9.58 9.35 -4.93
C LYS A 189 -9.37 7.92 -4.48
N ILE A 190 -8.40 7.27 -5.09
CA ILE A 190 -7.91 5.94 -4.73
C ILE A 190 -6.39 6.05 -4.58
N SER A 191 -5.84 5.63 -3.44
CA SER A 191 -4.39 5.63 -3.21
C SER A 191 -3.96 4.36 -2.51
N VAL A 192 -2.80 3.84 -2.91
CA VAL A 192 -2.18 2.63 -2.32
C VAL A 192 -0.86 3.03 -1.67
N GLY A 193 -0.68 2.67 -0.40
CA GLY A 193 0.57 2.81 0.32
C GLY A 193 1.40 1.53 0.18
N MET A 194 2.59 1.66 -0.42
CA MET A 194 3.53 0.56 -0.64
C MET A 194 4.69 0.62 0.34
N ALA A 195 5.09 -0.50 0.89
CA ALA A 195 6.33 -0.62 1.64
C ALA A 195 6.97 -2.00 1.42
N ASN A 196 8.25 -2.02 1.11
CA ASN A 196 9.02 -3.25 0.85
C ASN A 196 8.38 -4.14 -0.23
N GLY A 197 7.88 -3.54 -1.31
CA GLY A 197 7.25 -4.25 -2.41
C GLY A 197 5.84 -4.80 -2.13
N LEU A 198 5.26 -4.52 -0.95
CA LEU A 198 3.93 -4.98 -0.56
C LEU A 198 2.96 -3.81 -0.38
N PRO A 199 1.69 -3.94 -0.76
CA PRO A 199 0.66 -2.99 -0.38
C PRO A 199 0.41 -3.11 1.12
N LYS A 200 0.52 -1.99 1.84
CA LYS A 200 0.29 -1.91 3.28
C LYS A 200 -0.96 -1.15 3.64
N ALA A 201 -1.38 -0.25 2.76
CA ALA A 201 -2.60 0.52 2.95
C ALA A 201 -3.31 0.80 1.64
N LEU A 202 -4.63 0.94 1.70
CA LEU A 202 -5.48 1.44 0.62
C LEU A 202 -6.37 2.53 1.19
N GLU A 203 -6.34 3.71 0.59
CA GLU A 203 -7.17 4.86 0.95
C GLU A 203 -8.15 5.16 -0.20
N LEU A 204 -9.43 5.18 0.12
CA LEU A 204 -10.50 5.50 -0.80
C LEU A 204 -11.28 6.68 -0.26
N ILE A 205 -11.49 7.72 -1.08
CA ILE A 205 -12.25 8.91 -0.72
C ILE A 205 -13.45 9.01 -1.65
N ASP A 206 -14.64 9.11 -1.10
CA ASP A 206 -15.86 9.29 -1.89
C ASP A 206 -16.15 10.77 -2.19
N GLY A 207 -17.21 11.03 -2.97
CA GLY A 207 -17.63 12.39 -3.33
C GLY A 207 -18.15 13.24 -2.18
N LEU A 208 -18.40 12.64 -1.02
CA LEU A 208 -18.85 13.31 0.21
C LEU A 208 -17.69 13.57 1.19
N GLY A 209 -16.46 13.15 0.82
CA GLY A 209 -15.29 13.27 1.67
C GLY A 209 -15.18 12.22 2.78
N SER A 210 -16.02 11.15 2.73
CA SER A 210 -15.81 9.99 3.60
C SER A 210 -14.59 9.22 3.14
N VAL A 211 -13.83 8.71 4.10
CA VAL A 211 -12.60 7.95 3.82
C VAL A 211 -12.78 6.50 4.26
N VAL A 212 -12.47 5.57 3.39
CA VAL A 212 -12.24 4.17 3.73
C VAL A 212 -10.74 3.93 3.72
N LEU A 213 -10.18 3.62 4.88
CA LEU A 213 -8.78 3.24 5.04
C LEU A 213 -8.71 1.76 5.34
N VAL A 214 -8.02 1.02 4.49
CA VAL A 214 -7.72 -0.40 4.71
C VAL A 214 -6.23 -0.52 5.00
N THR A 215 -5.87 -1.17 6.10
CA THR A 215 -4.49 -1.59 6.37
C THR A 215 -4.37 -3.09 6.17
N LEU A 216 -3.26 -3.53 5.58
CA LEU A 216 -2.99 -4.92 5.25
C LEU A 216 -1.76 -5.41 6.03
N ASP A 217 -1.88 -6.57 6.64
CA ASP A 217 -0.81 -7.16 7.41
C ASP A 217 -0.67 -8.67 7.16
N LYS A 218 0.43 -9.25 7.63
CA LYS A 218 0.75 -10.68 7.53
C LYS A 218 0.62 -11.24 6.11
N ILE A 219 0.93 -10.42 5.11
CA ILE A 219 0.81 -10.81 3.70
C ILE A 219 1.81 -11.91 3.37
N GLN A 220 1.30 -13.04 2.88
CA GLN A 220 2.07 -14.16 2.34
C GLN A 220 1.78 -14.28 0.86
N LEU A 221 2.83 -14.18 0.04
CA LEU A 221 2.71 -14.23 -1.42
C LEU A 221 2.91 -15.64 -1.95
N ASN A 222 2.28 -15.91 -3.08
CA ASN A 222 2.43 -17.13 -3.87
C ASN A 222 2.19 -18.42 -3.05
N VAL A 223 1.22 -18.33 -2.12
CA VAL A 223 0.78 -19.46 -1.31
C VAL A 223 0.06 -20.51 -2.16
N ASN A 224 0.18 -21.77 -1.78
CA ASN A 224 -0.57 -22.84 -2.41
C ASN A 224 -2.00 -22.87 -1.85
N LEU A 225 -2.98 -22.66 -2.72
CA LEU A 225 -4.39 -22.59 -2.33
C LEU A 225 -5.15 -23.83 -2.82
N PRO A 226 -6.05 -24.40 -1.99
CA PRO A 226 -6.89 -25.50 -2.42
C PRO A 226 -7.88 -25.04 -3.50
N ALA A 227 -8.25 -25.91 -4.43
CA ALA A 227 -9.09 -25.60 -5.59
C ALA A 227 -10.47 -25.00 -5.22
N ASN A 228 -11.00 -25.41 -4.07
CA ASN A 228 -12.31 -24.96 -3.57
C ASN A 228 -12.27 -23.65 -2.75
N ARG A 229 -11.09 -22.99 -2.66
CA ARG A 229 -10.94 -21.78 -1.82
C ARG A 229 -11.88 -20.64 -2.19
N PHE A 230 -12.28 -20.58 -3.46
CA PHE A 230 -13.10 -19.51 -4.02
C PHE A 230 -14.53 -19.98 -4.36
N THR A 231 -14.93 -21.14 -3.87
CA THR A 231 -16.31 -21.63 -4.04
C THR A 231 -17.10 -21.39 -2.76
N PHE A 232 -18.37 -21.06 -2.92
CA PHE A 232 -19.29 -20.86 -1.81
C PHE A 232 -20.62 -21.53 -2.11
N VAL A 233 -21.10 -22.31 -1.17
CA VAL A 233 -22.45 -22.88 -1.21
C VAL A 233 -23.19 -22.32 -0.01
N PRO A 234 -24.32 -21.63 -0.20
CA PRO A 234 -25.12 -21.14 0.90
C PRO A 234 -25.53 -22.29 1.82
N PRO A 235 -25.51 -22.07 3.15
CA PRO A 235 -26.03 -23.06 4.11
C PRO A 235 -27.50 -23.38 3.87
N ALA A 236 -27.93 -24.54 4.36
CA ALA A 236 -29.35 -24.92 4.30
C ALA A 236 -30.23 -23.87 5.03
N GLY A 237 -31.29 -23.43 4.37
CA GLY A 237 -32.20 -22.41 4.91
C GLY A 237 -31.69 -20.96 4.72
N ALA A 238 -30.59 -20.75 4.00
CA ALA A 238 -30.17 -19.40 3.63
C ALA A 238 -31.09 -18.80 2.58
N GLU A 239 -31.39 -17.49 2.71
CA GLU A 239 -32.04 -16.75 1.66
C GLU A 239 -31.06 -16.47 0.52
N VAL A 240 -31.49 -16.67 -0.72
CA VAL A 240 -30.67 -16.47 -1.92
C VAL A 240 -31.34 -15.38 -2.78
N LEU A 241 -30.58 -14.29 -3.06
CA LEU A 241 -31.01 -13.12 -3.85
C LEU A 241 -30.20 -12.95 -5.12
#